data_924eee5a63cf2f3520e22d43b31e8485
#
_entry.id   924eee5a63cf2f3520e22d43b31e8485
#
_cell.length_a   1.000
_cell.length_b   1.000
_cell.length_c   1.000
_cell.angle_alpha   90.00
_cell.angle_beta   90.00
_cell.angle_gamma   90.00
#
_symmetry.space_group_name_H-M   'P 1'
#
loop_
_entity.id
_entity.type
_entity.pdbx_description
1 polymer ?
#
loop_
_entity_poly.entity_id
_entity_poly.type
_entity_poly.pdbx_seq_one_letter_code
_entity_poly.pdbx_strand_id
1 'polypeptide(L)'
;MIPGAIHVGYVHPGMVYEQFSMSLLQAFKYSDRLIAVTGSQSARQFVARNENIEAFLKGQGEWYIQIDTDMTFRMTAIDDLVEAAEKAGAKAAGALCFGYTPATNEVFPGIWKWDDEEKQYHNEPDYEEDARFTVDATGAAFLLTHRSLLEELGAPWHENHISHPDTGKPMGHDISFCHRIRTETDNRILYCADIKIGHIKRFTVNEDTYRAYRRSLT
;
A
#
# COMPACT_ATOMS: atom_id res chain seq x y z
N MET A 1 -21.51 11.21 -4.18
CA MET A 1 -20.04 11.30 -4.06
C MET A 1 -19.68 12.73 -3.70
N ILE A 2 -18.74 12.91 -2.78
CA ILE A 2 -18.24 14.22 -2.35
C ILE A 2 -16.86 14.39 -2.99
N PRO A 3 -16.66 15.41 -3.85
CA PRO A 3 -15.40 15.64 -4.55
C PRO A 3 -14.22 15.78 -3.56
N GLY A 4 -13.13 15.12 -3.85
CA GLY A 4 -11.94 15.12 -3.03
C GLY A 4 -12.02 14.39 -1.68
N ALA A 5 -13.18 13.86 -1.31
CA ALA A 5 -13.38 13.20 -0.02
C ALA A 5 -12.70 11.82 0.03
N ILE A 6 -12.05 11.54 1.16
CA ILE A 6 -11.22 10.35 1.35
C ILE A 6 -11.86 9.41 2.37
N HIS A 7 -11.88 8.12 2.05
CA HIS A 7 -12.22 7.03 2.95
C HIS A 7 -10.97 6.21 3.24
N VAL A 8 -10.64 6.03 4.50
CA VAL A 8 -9.52 5.19 4.94
C VAL A 8 -10.02 3.78 5.24
N GLY A 9 -9.40 2.78 4.61
CA GLY A 9 -9.62 1.36 4.94
C GLY A 9 -8.35 0.75 5.55
N TYR A 10 -8.47 0.05 6.68
CA TYR A 10 -7.37 -0.70 7.24
C TYR A 10 -7.78 -2.11 7.64
N VAL A 11 -6.81 -3.03 7.66
CA VAL A 11 -7.03 -4.42 8.08
C VAL A 11 -6.19 -4.73 9.30
N HIS A 12 -6.74 -5.52 10.24
CA HIS A 12 -6.04 -5.86 11.48
C HIS A 12 -6.30 -7.30 11.92
N PRO A 13 -5.34 -7.95 12.60
CA PRO A 13 -5.50 -9.32 13.13
C PRO A 13 -6.17 -9.38 14.52
N GLY A 14 -6.84 -8.30 14.95
CA GLY A 14 -7.45 -8.14 16.27
C GLY A 14 -6.83 -7.03 17.12
N MET A 15 -5.66 -6.55 16.75
CA MET A 15 -4.95 -5.43 17.40
C MET A 15 -4.37 -4.49 16.36
N VAL A 16 -4.21 -3.24 16.76
CA VAL A 16 -3.51 -2.20 15.96
C VAL A 16 -2.34 -1.64 16.78
N TYR A 17 -1.31 -1.16 16.08
CA TYR A 17 -0.21 -0.48 16.76
C TYR A 17 -0.66 0.92 17.23
N GLU A 18 -0.22 1.32 18.41
CA GLU A 18 -0.49 2.65 18.95
C GLU A 18 0.00 3.75 17.99
N GLN A 19 1.20 3.57 17.43
CA GLN A 19 1.80 4.53 16.50
C GLN A 19 0.95 4.71 15.22
N PHE A 20 0.35 3.64 14.70
CA PHE A 20 -0.61 3.72 13.60
C PHE A 20 -1.84 4.53 14.03
N SER A 21 -2.42 4.21 15.18
CA SER A 21 -3.60 4.91 15.69
C SER A 21 -3.34 6.40 15.88
N MET A 22 -2.16 6.77 16.38
CA MET A 22 -1.76 8.17 16.54
C MET A 22 -1.56 8.87 15.20
N SER A 23 -0.92 8.22 14.22
CA SER A 23 -0.77 8.76 12.87
C SER A 23 -2.14 9.03 12.23
N LEU A 24 -3.07 8.07 12.35
CA LEU A 24 -4.42 8.18 11.79
C LEU A 24 -5.22 9.30 12.47
N LEU A 25 -5.19 9.38 13.80
CA LEU A 25 -5.86 10.45 14.55
C LEU A 25 -5.33 11.84 14.19
N GLN A 26 -4.02 11.98 14.02
CA GLN A 26 -3.40 13.23 13.59
C GLN A 26 -3.82 13.62 12.17
N ALA A 27 -3.89 12.66 11.25
CA ALA A 27 -4.37 12.89 9.90
C ALA A 27 -5.83 13.35 9.89
N PHE A 28 -6.72 12.69 10.65
CA PHE A 28 -8.13 13.11 10.78
C PHE A 28 -8.30 14.49 11.42
N LYS A 29 -7.41 14.87 12.33
CA LYS A 29 -7.43 16.20 12.93
C LYS A 29 -6.95 17.28 11.96
N TYR A 30 -6.06 16.93 11.05
CA TYR A 30 -5.44 17.85 10.09
C TYR A 30 -6.30 18.06 8.85
N SER A 31 -6.87 16.98 8.30
CA SER A 31 -7.52 16.97 7.00
C SER A 31 -9.04 17.02 7.09
N ASP A 32 -9.64 18.00 6.43
CA ASP A 32 -11.10 18.09 6.25
C ASP A 32 -11.60 17.13 5.16
N ARG A 33 -10.71 16.51 4.38
CA ARG A 33 -11.05 15.55 3.30
C ARG A 33 -11.33 14.15 3.84
N LEU A 34 -10.82 13.79 5.01
CA LEU A 34 -11.01 12.47 5.64
C LEU A 34 -12.41 12.36 6.25
N ILE A 35 -13.35 11.72 5.54
CA ILE A 35 -14.76 11.66 5.93
C ILE A 35 -15.20 10.34 6.54
N ALA A 36 -14.45 9.27 6.36
CA ALA A 36 -14.81 7.94 6.85
C ALA A 36 -13.59 7.06 7.08
N VAL A 37 -13.74 6.10 8.00
CA VAL A 37 -12.76 5.04 8.23
C VAL A 37 -13.49 3.71 8.42
N THR A 38 -12.94 2.65 7.83
CA THR A 38 -13.42 1.27 8.01
C THR A 38 -12.25 0.39 8.41
N GLY A 39 -12.39 -0.30 9.56
CA GLY A 39 -11.44 -1.30 10.00
C GLY A 39 -12.06 -2.68 9.89
N SER A 40 -11.46 -3.61 9.14
CA SER A 40 -11.93 -4.98 9.03
C SER A 40 -10.94 -5.96 9.65
N GLN A 41 -11.49 -6.89 10.44
CA GLN A 41 -10.73 -7.95 11.07
C GLN A 41 -10.89 -9.26 10.29
N SER A 42 -9.79 -9.79 9.78
CA SER A 42 -9.79 -11.11 9.16
C SER A 42 -8.41 -11.77 9.27
N ALA A 43 -8.38 -13.08 9.45
CA ALA A 43 -7.19 -13.89 9.28
C ALA A 43 -6.75 -13.97 7.80
N ARG A 44 -7.65 -13.60 6.88
CA ARG A 44 -7.40 -13.53 5.44
C ARG A 44 -7.44 -12.06 5.01
N GLN A 45 -6.29 -11.43 4.89
CA GLN A 45 -6.17 -10.01 4.59
C GLN A 45 -6.95 -9.59 3.34
N PHE A 46 -6.90 -10.39 2.26
CA PHE A 46 -7.61 -10.09 1.02
C PHE A 46 -9.14 -10.02 1.20
N VAL A 47 -9.73 -10.82 2.10
CA VAL A 47 -11.17 -10.74 2.41
C VAL A 47 -11.49 -9.41 3.06
N ALA A 48 -10.75 -9.05 4.12
CA ALA A 48 -10.94 -7.77 4.82
C ALA A 48 -10.73 -6.55 3.92
N ARG A 49 -9.76 -6.61 2.98
CA ARG A 49 -9.55 -5.54 2.01
C ARG A 49 -10.75 -5.39 1.08
N ASN A 50 -11.31 -6.49 0.57
CA ASN A 50 -12.50 -6.44 -0.27
C ASN A 50 -13.72 -5.88 0.49
N GLU A 51 -13.95 -6.29 1.75
CA GLU A 51 -15.00 -5.74 2.61
C GLU A 51 -14.85 -4.22 2.81
N ASN A 52 -13.64 -3.74 3.02
CA ASN A 52 -13.38 -2.31 3.14
C ASN A 52 -13.65 -1.55 1.83
N ILE A 53 -13.30 -2.10 0.67
CA ILE A 53 -13.61 -1.49 -0.63
C ILE A 53 -15.12 -1.48 -0.88
N GLU A 54 -15.83 -2.56 -0.55
CA GLU A 54 -17.29 -2.58 -0.63
C GLU A 54 -17.95 -1.53 0.25
N ALA A 55 -17.45 -1.35 1.49
CA ALA A 55 -17.93 -0.31 2.39
C ALA A 55 -17.67 1.10 1.83
N PHE A 56 -16.48 1.32 1.27
CA PHE A 56 -16.16 2.56 0.59
C PHE A 56 -17.10 2.85 -0.59
N LEU A 57 -17.35 1.86 -1.44
CA LEU A 57 -18.22 2.04 -2.63
C LEU A 57 -19.69 2.30 -2.27
N LYS A 58 -20.15 1.85 -1.10
CA LYS A 58 -21.47 2.20 -0.55
C LYS A 58 -21.51 3.62 0.04
N GLY A 59 -20.35 4.20 0.35
CA GLY A 59 -20.21 5.54 0.92
C GLY A 59 -20.12 6.66 -0.13
N GLN A 60 -19.68 7.83 0.32
CA GLN A 60 -19.65 9.06 -0.50
C GLN A 60 -18.22 9.50 -0.88
N GLY A 61 -17.18 8.79 -0.45
CA GLY A 61 -15.79 9.12 -0.75
C GLY A 61 -15.50 9.02 -2.26
N GLU A 62 -14.64 9.89 -2.75
CA GLU A 62 -14.07 9.82 -4.10
C GLU A 62 -12.77 9.03 -4.13
N TRP A 63 -11.97 9.18 -3.09
CA TRP A 63 -10.71 8.48 -2.90
C TRP A 63 -10.80 7.44 -1.79
N TYR A 64 -10.18 6.31 -2.01
CA TYR A 64 -10.00 5.24 -1.04
C TYR A 64 -8.52 5.00 -0.79
N ILE A 65 -8.10 5.04 0.46
CA ILE A 65 -6.73 4.69 0.84
C ILE A 65 -6.73 3.45 1.72
N GLN A 66 -5.95 2.44 1.32
CA GLN A 66 -5.65 1.26 2.13
C GLN A 66 -4.39 1.53 2.95
N ILE A 67 -4.45 1.24 4.26
CA ILE A 67 -3.30 1.41 5.14
C ILE A 67 -3.17 0.16 6.01
N ASP A 68 -1.96 -0.41 6.12
CA ASP A 68 -1.69 -1.46 7.07
C ASP A 68 -1.48 -0.90 8.47
N THR A 69 -1.90 -1.65 9.50
CA THR A 69 -1.91 -1.17 10.89
C THR A 69 -0.55 -1.19 11.58
N ASP A 70 0.50 -1.55 10.87
CA ASP A 70 1.90 -1.43 11.28
C ASP A 70 2.65 -0.28 10.54
N MET A 71 1.89 0.65 9.93
CA MET A 71 2.43 1.85 9.29
C MET A 71 2.40 3.06 10.22
N THR A 72 3.40 3.93 10.06
CA THR A 72 3.45 5.27 10.67
C THR A 72 3.62 6.31 9.59
N PHE A 73 2.94 7.43 9.73
CA PHE A 73 2.96 8.48 8.72
C PHE A 73 2.70 9.86 9.33
N ARG A 74 3.18 10.90 8.65
CA ARG A 74 2.92 12.28 9.04
C ARG A 74 1.47 12.66 8.75
N MET A 75 0.93 13.64 9.49
CA MET A 75 -0.46 14.07 9.39
C MET A 75 -0.89 14.52 7.99
N THR A 76 0.03 14.98 7.15
CA THR A 76 -0.24 15.43 5.79
C THR A 76 -0.15 14.34 4.74
N ALA A 77 0.41 13.15 5.07
CA ALA A 77 0.80 12.15 4.07
C ALA A 77 -0.36 11.68 3.17
N ILE A 78 -1.57 11.59 3.71
CA ILE A 78 -2.75 11.17 2.94
C ILE A 78 -3.15 12.27 1.96
N ASP A 79 -3.24 13.51 2.41
CA ASP A 79 -3.60 14.65 1.55
C ASP A 79 -2.52 14.89 0.48
N ASP A 80 -1.23 14.83 0.86
CA ASP A 80 -0.10 14.96 -0.07
C ASP A 80 -0.18 13.90 -1.19
N LEU A 81 -0.58 12.67 -0.85
CA LEU A 81 -0.72 11.59 -1.83
C LEU A 81 -1.90 11.81 -2.77
N VAL A 82 -3.04 12.30 -2.25
CA VAL A 82 -4.21 12.63 -3.08
C VAL A 82 -3.89 13.80 -4.00
N GLU A 83 -3.27 14.87 -3.49
CA GLU A 83 -2.85 16.03 -4.31
C GLU A 83 -1.87 15.61 -5.41
N ALA A 84 -0.93 14.70 -5.10
CA ALA A 84 -0.02 14.15 -6.08
C ALA A 84 -0.75 13.39 -7.18
N ALA A 85 -1.71 12.54 -6.82
CA ALA A 85 -2.51 11.77 -7.76
C ALA A 85 -3.38 12.68 -8.63
N GLU A 86 -4.09 13.66 -8.03
CA GLU A 86 -4.92 14.64 -8.74
C GLU A 86 -4.09 15.46 -9.74
N LYS A 87 -2.92 15.95 -9.32
CA LYS A 87 -2.01 16.72 -10.18
C LYS A 87 -1.48 15.92 -11.36
N ALA A 88 -1.22 14.63 -11.16
CA ALA A 88 -0.73 13.73 -12.21
C ALA A 88 -1.86 13.14 -13.06
N GLY A 89 -3.14 13.32 -12.70
CA GLY A 89 -4.27 12.62 -13.31
C GLY A 89 -4.25 11.12 -13.07
N ALA A 90 -3.57 10.65 -12.02
CA ALA A 90 -3.45 9.24 -11.69
C ALA A 90 -4.64 8.76 -10.85
N LYS A 91 -5.17 7.58 -11.17
CA LYS A 91 -6.26 6.94 -10.41
C LYS A 91 -5.77 5.97 -9.32
N ALA A 92 -4.49 5.68 -9.29
CA ALA A 92 -3.83 4.92 -8.23
C ALA A 92 -2.49 5.56 -7.87
N ALA A 93 -2.18 5.63 -6.57
CA ALA A 93 -0.91 6.19 -6.08
C ALA A 93 -0.44 5.46 -4.83
N GLY A 94 0.85 5.16 -4.76
CA GLY A 94 1.52 4.58 -3.60
C GLY A 94 2.55 5.52 -3.01
N ALA A 95 2.77 5.43 -1.70
CA ALA A 95 3.82 6.15 -1.00
C ALA A 95 5.03 5.24 -0.71
N LEU A 96 6.20 5.81 -0.49
CA LEU A 96 7.42 5.06 -0.22
C LEU A 96 7.33 4.33 1.12
N CYS A 97 7.21 3.02 1.03
CA CYS A 97 7.25 2.07 2.15
C CYS A 97 8.37 1.06 1.93
N PHE A 98 8.88 0.50 3.03
CA PHE A 98 9.90 -0.55 2.97
C PHE A 98 9.36 -1.88 3.49
N GLY A 99 9.62 -2.95 2.74
CA GLY A 99 9.44 -4.31 3.20
C GLY A 99 10.64 -4.79 4.04
N TYR A 100 10.43 -5.86 4.77
CA TYR A 100 11.48 -6.53 5.56
C TYR A 100 11.28 -8.04 5.51
N THR A 101 12.34 -8.76 5.16
CA THR A 101 12.39 -10.22 5.15
C THR A 101 13.19 -10.73 6.36
N PRO A 102 12.52 -11.27 7.41
CA PRO A 102 13.23 -11.70 8.64
C PRO A 102 14.29 -12.78 8.41
N ALA A 103 14.08 -13.66 7.43
CA ALA A 103 14.98 -14.77 7.14
C ALA A 103 16.36 -14.30 6.62
N THR A 104 16.40 -13.20 5.88
CA THR A 104 17.61 -12.65 5.26
C THR A 104 18.05 -11.34 5.89
N ASN A 105 17.27 -10.74 6.79
CA ASN A 105 17.41 -9.37 7.29
C ASN A 105 17.42 -8.31 6.16
N GLU A 106 16.80 -8.61 5.05
CA GLU A 106 16.76 -7.73 3.90
C GLU A 106 15.66 -6.67 4.07
N VAL A 107 16.03 -5.42 3.79
CA VAL A 107 15.10 -4.28 3.69
C VAL A 107 15.05 -3.85 2.23
N PHE A 108 13.86 -3.71 1.68
CA PHE A 108 13.66 -3.37 0.28
C PHE A 108 12.51 -2.37 0.11
N PRO A 109 12.58 -1.45 -0.87
CA PRO A 109 11.47 -0.55 -1.17
C PRO A 109 10.28 -1.32 -1.75
N GLY A 110 9.07 -0.86 -1.49
CA GLY A 110 7.85 -1.45 -2.03
C GLY A 110 7.62 -1.11 -3.51
N ILE A 111 8.65 -1.23 -4.33
CA ILE A 111 8.65 -0.90 -5.75
C ILE A 111 8.87 -2.18 -6.56
N TRP A 112 7.96 -2.45 -7.49
CA TRP A 112 8.01 -3.68 -8.28
C TRP A 112 7.82 -3.35 -9.75
N LYS A 113 8.67 -3.97 -10.60
CA LYS A 113 8.58 -3.94 -12.05
C LYS A 113 8.23 -5.31 -12.60
N TRP A 114 7.42 -5.31 -13.62
CA TRP A 114 7.08 -6.50 -14.37
C TRP A 114 8.16 -6.82 -15.39
N ASP A 115 8.60 -8.06 -15.42
CA ASP A 115 9.49 -8.60 -16.43
C ASP A 115 8.67 -9.41 -17.46
N ASP A 116 8.67 -8.93 -18.71
CA ASP A 116 7.91 -9.57 -19.80
C ASP A 116 8.54 -10.89 -20.29
N GLU A 117 9.85 -11.10 -20.07
CA GLU A 117 10.52 -12.34 -20.45
C GLU A 117 10.30 -13.42 -19.38
N GLU A 118 10.53 -13.08 -18.12
CA GLU A 118 10.37 -14.02 -17.01
C GLU A 118 8.92 -14.18 -16.54
N LYS A 119 8.03 -13.32 -17.00
CA LYS A 119 6.60 -13.28 -16.60
C LYS A 119 6.44 -13.23 -15.08
N GLN A 120 7.16 -12.34 -14.43
CA GLN A 120 7.10 -12.13 -12.97
C GLN A 120 7.43 -10.70 -12.58
N TYR A 121 7.12 -10.36 -11.31
CA TYR A 121 7.51 -9.10 -10.71
C TYR A 121 8.85 -9.23 -10.01
N HIS A 122 9.72 -8.26 -10.26
CA HIS A 122 10.99 -8.09 -9.54
C HIS A 122 10.95 -6.84 -8.68
N ASN A 123 11.52 -6.91 -7.49
CA ASN A 123 11.72 -5.73 -6.67
C ASN A 123 12.78 -4.83 -7.33
N GLU A 124 12.50 -3.53 -7.41
CA GLU A 124 13.41 -2.53 -7.92
C GLU A 124 14.03 -1.78 -6.74
N PRO A 125 15.27 -2.11 -6.36
CA PRO A 125 15.93 -1.50 -5.20
C PRO A 125 16.39 -0.08 -5.46
N ASP A 126 16.69 0.26 -6.71
CA ASP A 126 17.22 1.55 -7.11
C ASP A 126 16.10 2.46 -7.60
N TYR A 127 15.94 3.60 -6.95
CA TYR A 127 14.97 4.64 -7.30
C TYR A 127 15.55 6.02 -7.03
N GLU A 128 15.05 7.01 -7.73
CA GLU A 128 15.44 8.41 -7.50
C GLU A 128 14.75 8.93 -6.22
N GLU A 129 15.55 9.41 -5.28
CA GLU A 129 15.05 9.96 -4.00
C GLU A 129 14.14 11.16 -4.25
N ASP A 130 13.06 11.23 -3.46
CA ASP A 130 12.06 12.30 -3.51
C ASP A 130 11.36 12.49 -4.88
N ALA A 131 11.56 11.56 -5.82
CA ALA A 131 10.92 11.61 -7.14
C ALA A 131 9.50 11.03 -7.13
N ARG A 132 8.75 11.36 -8.18
CA ARG A 132 7.44 10.77 -8.48
C ARG A 132 7.50 10.12 -9.86
N PHE A 133 7.21 8.85 -9.92
CA PHE A 133 7.31 8.03 -11.14
C PHE A 133 6.24 6.96 -11.17
N THR A 134 6.10 6.25 -12.27
CA THR A 134 5.15 5.13 -12.36
C THR A 134 5.83 3.80 -12.05
N VAL A 135 5.07 2.90 -11.40
CA VAL A 135 5.48 1.53 -11.09
C VAL A 135 4.46 0.54 -11.62
N ASP A 136 4.89 -0.71 -11.82
CA ASP A 136 3.98 -1.77 -12.25
C ASP A 136 3.22 -2.40 -11.08
N ALA A 137 3.83 -2.42 -9.89
CA ALA A 137 3.16 -2.83 -8.66
C ALA A 137 3.83 -2.22 -7.41
N THR A 138 3.05 -2.17 -6.32
CA THR A 138 3.50 -1.79 -4.98
C THR A 138 2.71 -2.58 -3.93
N GLY A 139 3.18 -2.56 -2.68
CA GLY A 139 2.42 -3.11 -1.56
C GLY A 139 1.17 -2.27 -1.25
N ALA A 140 0.12 -2.91 -0.75
CA ALA A 140 -1.10 -2.21 -0.32
C ALA A 140 -0.99 -1.59 1.09
N ALA A 141 0.24 -1.44 1.60
CA ALA A 141 0.50 -0.90 2.93
C ALA A 141 0.16 0.59 3.07
N PHE A 142 0.23 1.36 1.97
CA PHE A 142 -0.21 2.75 1.86
C PHE A 142 -0.51 3.06 0.40
N LEU A 143 -1.68 2.60 -0.06
CA LEU A 143 -2.09 2.64 -1.47
C LEU A 143 -3.43 3.37 -1.62
N LEU A 144 -3.40 4.46 -2.36
CA LEU A 144 -4.54 5.29 -2.73
C LEU A 144 -5.14 4.80 -4.05
N THR A 145 -6.48 4.79 -4.14
CA THR A 145 -7.21 4.39 -5.35
C THR A 145 -8.44 5.28 -5.54
N HIS A 146 -8.64 5.77 -6.74
CA HIS A 146 -9.84 6.54 -7.09
C HIS A 146 -11.05 5.61 -7.26
N ARG A 147 -12.24 6.05 -6.87
CA ARG A 147 -13.50 5.31 -6.98
C ARG A 147 -13.70 4.73 -8.38
N SER A 148 -13.53 5.55 -9.42
CA SER A 148 -13.79 5.10 -10.79
C SER A 148 -12.89 3.93 -11.22
N LEU A 149 -11.67 3.82 -10.69
CA LEU A 149 -10.79 2.68 -10.97
C LEU A 149 -11.29 1.41 -10.29
N LEU A 150 -11.77 1.51 -9.04
CA LEU A 150 -12.34 0.36 -8.33
C LEU A 150 -13.65 -0.11 -8.98
N GLU A 151 -14.47 0.81 -9.46
CA GLU A 151 -15.69 0.50 -10.21
C GLU A 151 -15.38 -0.14 -11.58
N GLU A 152 -14.34 0.33 -12.28
CA GLU A 152 -13.86 -0.21 -13.55
C GLU A 152 -13.36 -1.66 -13.41
N LEU A 153 -12.55 -1.92 -12.39
CA LEU A 153 -12.01 -3.25 -12.12
C LEU A 153 -13.09 -4.26 -11.65
N GLY A 154 -14.04 -3.80 -10.86
CA GLY A 154 -15.05 -4.69 -10.25
C GLY A 154 -14.45 -5.67 -9.23
N ALA A 155 -15.34 -6.28 -8.43
CA ALA A 155 -14.97 -7.28 -7.43
C ALA A 155 -14.65 -8.64 -8.08
N PRO A 156 -13.81 -9.48 -7.44
CA PRO A 156 -13.01 -9.16 -6.24
C PRO A 156 -11.78 -8.32 -6.60
N TRP A 157 -11.45 -7.29 -5.82
CA TRP A 157 -10.27 -6.45 -6.08
C TRP A 157 -8.97 -7.11 -5.63
N HIS A 158 -9.00 -7.75 -4.46
CA HIS A 158 -7.88 -8.53 -3.92
C HIS A 158 -8.22 -10.01 -3.94
N GLU A 159 -7.31 -10.83 -4.44
CA GLU A 159 -7.45 -12.28 -4.44
C GLU A 159 -6.24 -12.94 -3.77
N ASN A 160 -6.47 -14.10 -3.14
CA ASN A 160 -5.39 -14.82 -2.49
C ASN A 160 -4.70 -15.75 -3.47
N HIS A 161 -3.39 -15.59 -3.61
CA HIS A 161 -2.54 -16.52 -4.37
C HIS A 161 -3.03 -16.82 -5.78
N ILE A 162 -3.41 -15.77 -6.53
CA ILE A 162 -3.59 -15.95 -7.96
C ILE A 162 -2.25 -16.43 -8.52
N SER A 163 -2.29 -17.53 -9.24
CA SER A 163 -1.15 -17.92 -10.06
C SER A 163 -1.15 -17.10 -11.33
N HIS A 164 -0.01 -16.53 -11.68
CA HIS A 164 0.12 -15.88 -12.99
C HIS A 164 -0.30 -16.86 -14.08
N PRO A 165 -1.20 -16.49 -15.00
CA PRO A 165 -1.82 -17.43 -15.94
C PRO A 165 -0.78 -18.20 -16.80
N ASP A 166 0.31 -17.55 -17.18
CA ASP A 166 1.31 -18.16 -18.05
C ASP A 166 2.39 -18.95 -17.31
N THR A 167 2.72 -18.60 -16.08
CA THR A 167 3.86 -19.19 -15.34
C THR A 167 3.46 -20.04 -14.16
N GLY A 168 2.20 -19.96 -13.69
CA GLY A 168 1.75 -20.61 -12.46
C GLY A 168 2.40 -20.08 -11.17
N LYS A 169 3.24 -19.03 -11.25
CA LYS A 169 3.91 -18.44 -10.07
C LYS A 169 2.88 -17.71 -9.21
N PRO A 170 2.88 -17.90 -7.88
CA PRO A 170 1.93 -17.25 -7.01
C PRO A 170 2.22 -15.74 -6.91
N MET A 171 1.18 -14.93 -6.99
CA MET A 171 1.22 -13.49 -6.68
C MET A 171 0.49 -13.24 -5.36
N GLY A 172 1.11 -12.45 -4.48
CA GLY A 172 0.43 -11.97 -3.27
C GLY A 172 -0.77 -11.09 -3.62
N HIS A 173 -1.71 -10.97 -2.69
CA HIS A 173 -2.95 -10.21 -2.94
C HIS A 173 -2.73 -8.74 -3.31
N ASP A 174 -1.64 -8.11 -2.86
CA ASP A 174 -1.27 -6.73 -3.19
C ASP A 174 -0.81 -6.63 -4.64
N ILE A 175 0.10 -7.52 -5.02
CA ILE A 175 0.66 -7.59 -6.36
C ILE A 175 -0.41 -8.00 -7.37
N SER A 176 -1.32 -8.92 -7.01
CA SER A 176 -2.43 -9.31 -7.88
C SER A 176 -3.38 -8.14 -8.18
N PHE A 177 -3.67 -7.31 -7.18
CA PHE A 177 -4.46 -6.08 -7.37
C PHE A 177 -3.77 -5.09 -8.32
N CYS A 178 -2.47 -4.86 -8.11
CA CYS A 178 -1.68 -4.01 -9.02
C CYS A 178 -1.58 -4.60 -10.43
N HIS A 179 -1.46 -5.93 -10.54
CA HIS A 179 -1.44 -6.62 -11.83
C HIS A 179 -2.74 -6.42 -12.60
N ARG A 180 -3.90 -6.49 -11.93
CA ARG A 180 -5.20 -6.17 -12.53
C ARG A 180 -5.27 -4.73 -13.02
N ILE A 181 -4.81 -3.75 -12.22
CA ILE A 181 -4.72 -2.35 -12.67
C ILE A 181 -3.93 -2.26 -13.97
N ARG A 182 -2.76 -2.92 -14.03
CA ARG A 182 -1.87 -2.88 -15.19
C ARG A 182 -2.45 -3.56 -16.43
N THR A 183 -3.17 -4.68 -16.28
CA THR A 183 -3.59 -5.55 -17.40
C THR A 183 -5.04 -5.35 -17.81
N GLU A 184 -5.91 -4.92 -16.92
CA GLU A 184 -7.35 -4.78 -17.17
C GLU A 184 -7.76 -3.32 -17.41
N THR A 185 -6.86 -2.34 -17.21
CA THR A 185 -7.15 -0.92 -17.39
C THR A 185 -5.98 -0.19 -18.08
N ASP A 186 -6.23 1.03 -18.55
CA ASP A 186 -5.20 1.93 -19.08
C ASP A 186 -4.45 2.71 -18.00
N ASN A 187 -4.72 2.41 -16.72
CA ASN A 187 -4.13 3.13 -15.61
C ASN A 187 -2.76 2.57 -15.22
N ARG A 188 -1.96 3.44 -14.58
CA ARG A 188 -0.67 3.09 -13.97
C ARG A 188 -0.65 3.62 -12.55
N ILE A 189 0.18 3.04 -11.72
CA ILE A 189 0.32 3.45 -10.32
C ILE A 189 1.40 4.52 -10.24
N LEU A 190 1.01 5.73 -9.82
CA LEU A 190 1.96 6.77 -9.44
C LEU A 190 2.64 6.37 -8.13
N TYR A 191 3.96 6.43 -8.08
CA TYR A 191 4.71 6.19 -6.86
C TYR A 191 5.38 7.48 -6.41
N CYS A 192 5.13 7.86 -5.15
CA CYS A 192 5.60 9.11 -4.57
C CYS A 192 6.71 8.81 -3.55
N ALA A 193 7.98 8.83 -4.00
CA ALA A 193 9.12 8.60 -3.13
C ALA A 193 9.40 9.77 -2.17
N ASP A 194 8.82 10.94 -2.42
CA ASP A 194 8.82 12.10 -1.52
C ASP A 194 7.86 11.96 -0.32
N ILE A 195 6.92 11.00 -0.36
CA ILE A 195 6.00 10.69 0.73
C ILE A 195 6.47 9.44 1.46
N LYS A 196 7.17 9.61 2.58
CA LYS A 196 7.87 8.54 3.29
C LYS A 196 7.03 7.99 4.43
N ILE A 197 6.78 6.67 4.41
CA ILE A 197 5.95 5.94 5.37
C ILE A 197 6.85 5.00 6.17
N GLY A 198 6.76 5.07 7.51
CA GLY A 198 7.49 4.15 8.38
C GLY A 198 6.75 2.82 8.51
N HIS A 199 7.48 1.71 8.55
CA HIS A 199 6.96 0.36 8.73
C HIS A 199 7.45 -0.23 10.04
N ILE A 200 6.56 -0.47 11.00
CA ILE A 200 6.88 -0.99 12.32
C ILE A 200 7.21 -2.48 12.18
N LYS A 201 8.43 -2.87 12.53
CA LYS A 201 8.84 -4.28 12.62
C LYS A 201 9.31 -4.60 14.03
N ARG A 202 8.85 -5.72 14.57
CA ARG A 202 9.32 -6.24 15.85
C ARG A 202 10.47 -7.19 15.58
N PHE A 203 11.54 -7.05 16.35
CA PHE A 203 12.65 -8.00 16.35
C PHE A 203 13.10 -8.30 17.79
N THR A 204 13.66 -9.48 17.99
CA THR A 204 14.19 -9.86 19.29
C THR A 204 15.62 -9.37 19.40
N VAL A 205 15.91 -8.61 20.45
CA VAL A 205 17.28 -8.23 20.78
C VAL A 205 17.93 -9.40 21.53
N ASN A 206 18.93 -10.03 20.93
CA ASN A 206 19.69 -11.15 21.47
C ASN A 206 21.16 -11.06 21.02
N GLU A 207 21.97 -12.09 21.31
CA GLU A 207 23.38 -12.11 20.93
C GLU A 207 23.59 -12.00 19.40
N ASP A 208 22.73 -12.62 18.61
CA ASP A 208 22.84 -12.58 17.14
C ASP A 208 22.58 -11.16 16.61
N THR A 209 21.59 -10.46 17.12
CA THR A 209 21.34 -9.06 16.76
C THR A 209 22.48 -8.15 17.19
N TYR A 210 23.08 -8.40 18.36
CA TYR A 210 24.26 -7.67 18.82
C TYR A 210 25.48 -7.93 17.89
N ARG A 211 25.72 -9.18 17.52
CA ARG A 211 26.81 -9.53 16.61
C ARG A 211 26.61 -8.95 15.20
N ALA A 212 25.36 -8.94 14.70
CA ALA A 212 25.03 -8.31 13.43
C ALA A 212 25.30 -6.80 13.46
N TYR A 213 24.85 -6.11 14.51
CA TYR A 213 25.13 -4.69 14.73
C TYR A 213 26.64 -4.41 14.77
N ARG A 214 27.42 -5.23 15.50
CA ARG A 214 28.88 -5.04 15.56
C ARG A 214 29.56 -5.16 14.20
N ARG A 215 29.08 -6.07 13.33
CA ARG A 215 29.60 -6.20 11.96
C ARG A 215 29.26 -5.02 11.06
N SER A 216 28.16 -4.34 11.29
CA SER A 216 27.77 -3.15 10.51
C SER A 216 28.59 -1.90 10.84
N LEU A 217 29.40 -1.94 11.91
CA LEU A 217 30.29 -0.83 12.33
C LEU A 217 31.71 -0.95 11.78
N THR A 218 32.04 -2.06 11.13
CA THR A 218 33.34 -2.33 10.50
C THR A 218 33.25 -2.24 8.99
#